data_58f5672d00cf53e4117a2aa02872bbf9
#
_entry.id   58f5672d00cf53e4117a2aa02872bbf9
#
_cell.length_a   1.000
_cell.length_b   1.000
_cell.length_c   1.000
_cell.angle_alpha   90.00
_cell.angle_beta   90.00
_cell.angle_gamma   90.00
#
_symmetry.space_group_name_H-M   'P 1'
#
loop_
_entity.id
_entity.type
_entity.pdbx_description
1 polymer ?
#
loop_
_entity_poly.entity_id
_entity_poly.type
_entity_poly.pdbx_seq_one_letter_code
_entity_poly.pdbx_strand_id
1 'polypeptide(L)'
;MLWSIVKQVLTVFSSALTSAYTICAVYNTPFYNPALSKIELINTVRNSAMNLGIIGLEIIGSAWLYYPYLDNGAHSWLRSASNIIEYSMWIELFYYGYHRLLHTTNWYYLIHVHHHKNRHVYPIDTLSIHWLDSTGMILTLIAPLWFVQVNQWEHDIIMFTYLTGAFLSHSKIFGDKHAIHHERFKCNYCFLFPVFDRAFGTTTPIADSDESKTD
;
A
#
# COMPACT_ATOMS: atom_id res chain seq x y z
N MET A 1 -9.78 24.42 -8.25
CA MET A 1 -8.60 23.54 -8.07
C MET A 1 -8.73 22.67 -6.80
N LEU A 2 -8.67 23.18 -5.59
CA LEU A 2 -8.70 22.33 -4.37
C LEU A 2 -9.91 21.38 -4.30
N TRP A 3 -11.11 21.85 -4.60
CA TRP A 3 -12.31 21.02 -4.59
C TRP A 3 -12.27 19.87 -5.63
N SER A 4 -11.66 20.11 -6.79
CA SER A 4 -11.45 19.08 -7.81
C SER A 4 -10.49 18.00 -7.29
N ILE A 5 -9.38 18.39 -6.67
CA ILE A 5 -8.40 17.49 -6.07
C ILE A 5 -9.05 16.64 -4.97
N VAL A 6 -9.78 17.29 -4.05
CA VAL A 6 -10.47 16.56 -2.97
C VAL A 6 -11.44 15.52 -3.50
N LYS A 7 -12.30 15.89 -4.47
CA LYS A 7 -13.22 14.94 -5.10
C LYS A 7 -12.49 13.75 -5.70
N GLN A 8 -11.41 14.00 -6.42
CA GLN A 8 -10.63 12.96 -7.07
C GLN A 8 -9.98 12.02 -6.08
N VAL A 9 -9.29 12.54 -5.07
CA VAL A 9 -8.69 11.75 -4.00
C VAL A 9 -9.76 10.87 -3.33
N LEU A 10 -10.90 11.45 -2.98
CA LEU A 10 -12.01 10.71 -2.38
C LEU A 10 -12.55 9.63 -3.33
N THR A 11 -12.65 9.92 -4.64
CA THR A 11 -13.13 8.94 -5.62
C THR A 11 -12.16 7.76 -5.75
N VAL A 12 -10.86 8.03 -5.94
CA VAL A 12 -9.84 6.98 -6.08
C VAL A 12 -9.76 6.14 -4.81
N PHE A 13 -9.71 6.78 -3.64
CA PHE A 13 -9.59 6.07 -2.37
C PHE A 13 -10.82 5.23 -2.05
N SER A 14 -12.03 5.80 -2.17
CA SER A 14 -13.27 5.05 -1.91
C SER A 14 -13.46 3.89 -2.89
N SER A 15 -13.09 4.08 -4.17
CA SER A 15 -13.10 3.02 -5.17
C SER A 15 -12.12 1.89 -4.81
N ALA A 16 -10.90 2.23 -4.37
CA ALA A 16 -9.90 1.25 -3.95
C ALA A 16 -10.36 0.44 -2.74
N LEU A 17 -10.86 1.12 -1.71
CA LEU A 17 -11.38 0.47 -0.50
C LEU A 17 -12.58 -0.44 -0.81
N THR A 18 -13.54 0.06 -1.61
CA THR A 18 -14.72 -0.72 -2.01
C THR A 18 -14.31 -1.94 -2.84
N SER A 19 -13.36 -1.77 -3.76
CA SER A 19 -12.84 -2.89 -4.57
C SER A 19 -12.15 -3.93 -3.70
N ALA A 20 -11.29 -3.51 -2.77
CA ALA A 20 -10.62 -4.43 -1.85
C ALA A 20 -11.64 -5.21 -0.99
N TYR A 21 -12.63 -4.53 -0.43
CA TYR A 21 -13.69 -5.16 0.34
C TYR A 21 -14.51 -6.16 -0.50
N THR A 22 -14.89 -5.77 -1.72
CA THR A 22 -15.65 -6.63 -2.65
C THR A 22 -14.85 -7.87 -3.03
N ILE A 23 -13.56 -7.70 -3.34
CA ILE A 23 -12.68 -8.83 -3.66
C ILE A 23 -12.59 -9.78 -2.46
N CYS A 24 -12.38 -9.26 -1.24
CA CYS A 24 -12.38 -10.09 -0.03
C CYS A 24 -13.69 -10.86 0.14
N ALA A 25 -14.84 -10.21 -0.09
CA ALA A 25 -16.14 -10.87 -0.01
C ALA A 25 -16.30 -11.98 -1.05
N VAL A 26 -15.90 -11.75 -2.30
CA VAL A 26 -15.95 -12.75 -3.39
C VAL A 26 -15.08 -13.97 -3.08
N TYR A 27 -13.90 -13.76 -2.49
CA TYR A 27 -12.97 -14.84 -2.12
C TYR A 27 -13.23 -15.41 -0.71
N ASN A 28 -14.31 -15.02 -0.04
CA ASN A 28 -14.63 -15.42 1.34
C ASN A 28 -13.46 -15.18 2.32
N THR A 29 -12.70 -14.11 2.11
CA THR A 29 -11.57 -13.73 2.96
C THR A 29 -12.03 -12.66 3.93
N PRO A 30 -11.84 -12.82 5.25
CA PRO A 30 -12.26 -11.83 6.23
C PRO A 30 -11.46 -10.52 6.06
N PHE A 31 -12.18 -9.38 6.11
CA PHE A 31 -11.57 -8.06 6.01
C PHE A 31 -10.93 -7.61 7.33
N TYR A 32 -11.33 -8.19 8.45
CA TYR A 32 -10.80 -7.98 9.79
C TYR A 32 -10.72 -9.32 10.52
N ASN A 33 -9.98 -9.37 11.62
CA ASN A 33 -9.84 -10.61 12.42
C ASN A 33 -11.21 -11.04 13.02
N PRO A 34 -11.77 -12.16 12.58
CA PRO A 34 -13.08 -12.62 13.07
C PRO A 34 -13.08 -13.10 14.53
N ALA A 35 -11.90 -13.33 15.12
CA ALA A 35 -11.77 -13.74 16.52
C ALA A 35 -11.80 -12.56 17.52
N LEU A 36 -11.87 -11.31 17.04
CA LEU A 36 -11.94 -10.14 17.92
C LEU A 36 -13.25 -10.13 18.71
N SER A 37 -13.15 -9.82 19.99
CA SER A 37 -14.31 -9.47 20.79
C SER A 37 -14.97 -8.19 20.26
N LYS A 38 -16.25 -7.96 20.61
CA LYS A 38 -16.97 -6.75 20.20
C LYS A 38 -16.23 -5.45 20.57
N ILE A 39 -15.61 -5.40 21.75
CA ILE A 39 -14.88 -4.21 22.22
C ILE A 39 -13.61 -4.01 21.39
N GLU A 40 -12.85 -5.07 21.13
CA GLU A 40 -11.63 -5.00 20.28
C GLU A 40 -11.98 -4.58 18.85
N LEU A 41 -13.06 -5.12 18.27
CA LEU A 41 -13.52 -4.72 16.96
C LEU A 41 -13.89 -3.23 16.90
N ILE A 42 -14.64 -2.72 17.88
CA ILE A 42 -14.98 -1.28 17.96
C ILE A 42 -13.71 -0.44 18.06
N ASN A 43 -12.74 -0.85 18.86
CA ASN A 43 -11.47 -0.13 18.99
C ASN A 43 -10.66 -0.18 17.69
N THR A 44 -10.60 -1.31 17.00
CA THR A 44 -9.94 -1.45 15.70
C THR A 44 -10.57 -0.53 14.67
N VAL A 45 -11.90 -0.55 14.53
CA VAL A 45 -12.62 0.32 13.58
C VAL A 45 -12.41 1.79 13.91
N ARG A 46 -12.50 2.18 15.19
CA ARG A 46 -12.25 3.56 15.61
C ARG A 46 -10.83 4.03 15.27
N ASN A 47 -9.82 3.24 15.59
CA ASN A 47 -8.43 3.59 15.31
C ASN A 47 -8.15 3.64 13.80
N SER A 48 -8.71 2.70 13.04
CA SER A 48 -8.62 2.71 11.57
C SER A 48 -9.29 3.96 10.98
N ALA A 49 -10.45 4.36 11.49
CA ALA A 49 -11.13 5.58 11.04
C ALA A 49 -10.32 6.86 11.36
N MET A 50 -9.68 6.91 12.52
CA MET A 50 -8.81 8.04 12.88
C MET A 50 -7.58 8.10 11.97
N ASN A 51 -6.89 6.98 11.75
CA ASN A 51 -5.74 6.91 10.86
C ASN A 51 -6.13 7.22 9.42
N LEU A 52 -7.29 6.73 8.96
CA LEU A 52 -7.84 7.07 7.65
C LEU A 52 -8.03 8.59 7.48
N GLY A 53 -8.50 9.28 8.53
CA GLY A 53 -8.61 10.74 8.53
C GLY A 53 -7.24 11.43 8.37
N ILE A 54 -6.22 10.96 9.09
CA ILE A 54 -4.84 11.47 8.99
C ILE A 54 -4.27 11.22 7.59
N ILE A 55 -4.32 9.98 7.11
CA ILE A 55 -3.86 9.59 5.77
C ILE A 55 -4.59 10.39 4.69
N GLY A 56 -5.90 10.59 4.84
CA GLY A 56 -6.69 11.42 3.92
C GLY A 56 -6.18 12.86 3.83
N LEU A 57 -5.84 13.49 4.96
CA LEU A 57 -5.25 14.83 4.98
C LEU A 57 -3.85 14.85 4.34
N GLU A 58 -3.02 13.84 4.59
CA GLU A 58 -1.70 13.69 3.98
C GLU A 58 -1.80 13.53 2.45
N ILE A 59 -2.72 12.70 1.96
CA ILE A 59 -2.95 12.49 0.52
C ILE A 59 -3.48 13.79 -0.12
N ILE A 60 -4.43 14.49 0.49
CA ILE A 60 -4.95 15.76 -0.05
C ILE A 60 -3.85 16.82 -0.09
N GLY A 61 -3.04 16.91 0.98
CA GLY A 61 -1.92 17.84 1.03
C GLY A 61 -0.85 17.54 -0.02
N SER A 62 -0.48 16.29 -0.17
CA SER A 62 0.46 15.86 -1.22
C SER A 62 -0.10 16.06 -2.63
N ALA A 63 -1.39 15.75 -2.83
CA ALA A 63 -2.05 15.95 -4.11
C ALA A 63 -2.08 17.42 -4.54
N TRP A 64 -2.28 18.33 -3.59
CA TRP A 64 -2.19 19.77 -3.87
C TRP A 64 -0.79 20.19 -4.35
N LEU A 65 0.26 19.54 -3.85
CA LEU A 65 1.64 19.82 -4.24
C LEU A 65 2.00 19.23 -5.61
N TYR A 66 1.60 17.98 -5.90
CA TYR A 66 2.01 17.31 -7.14
C TYR A 66 1.07 17.51 -8.33
N TYR A 67 -0.19 17.87 -8.11
CA TYR A 67 -1.20 18.02 -9.15
C TYR A 67 -0.76 18.90 -10.34
N PRO A 68 -0.01 20.02 -10.12
CA PRO A 68 0.51 20.84 -11.22
C PRO A 68 1.54 20.15 -12.10
N TYR A 69 2.12 19.04 -11.65
CA TYR A 69 3.15 18.29 -12.41
C TYR A 69 2.56 17.18 -13.29
N LEU A 70 1.25 16.93 -13.20
CA LEU A 70 0.59 15.98 -14.07
C LEU A 70 0.52 16.55 -15.51
N ASP A 71 0.78 15.69 -16.50
CA ASP A 71 0.65 16.08 -17.91
C ASP A 71 -0.84 16.28 -18.26
N ASN A 72 -1.14 17.41 -18.90
CA ASN A 72 -2.50 17.72 -19.37
C ASN A 72 -2.79 17.14 -20.77
N GLY A 73 -1.80 16.49 -21.40
CA GLY A 73 -1.91 15.92 -22.74
C GLY A 73 -2.60 14.56 -22.76
N ALA A 74 -3.20 14.25 -23.90
CA ALA A 74 -3.65 12.90 -24.21
C ALA A 74 -2.47 12.04 -24.65
N HIS A 75 -2.31 10.87 -24.05
CA HIS A 75 -1.27 9.90 -24.42
C HIS A 75 -1.83 8.81 -25.31
N SER A 76 -1.01 8.28 -26.22
CA SER A 76 -1.35 7.06 -26.96
C SER A 76 -1.37 5.86 -25.99
N TRP A 77 -2.08 4.81 -26.34
CA TRP A 77 -2.15 3.58 -25.53
C TRP A 77 -0.77 2.99 -25.19
N LEU A 78 0.15 3.02 -26.18
CA LEU A 78 1.50 2.50 -25.98
C LEU A 78 2.29 3.37 -24.98
N ARG A 79 2.18 4.70 -25.08
CA ARG A 79 2.79 5.63 -24.12
C ARG A 79 2.21 5.44 -22.74
N SER A 80 0.89 5.32 -22.61
CA SER A 80 0.25 5.11 -21.30
C SER A 80 0.66 3.80 -20.67
N ALA A 81 0.71 2.71 -21.43
CA ALA A 81 1.19 1.42 -20.92
C ALA A 81 2.65 1.51 -20.44
N SER A 82 3.52 2.16 -21.22
CA SER A 82 4.92 2.41 -20.83
C SER A 82 5.01 3.26 -19.57
N ASN A 83 4.28 4.35 -19.49
CA ASN A 83 4.26 5.24 -18.33
C ASN A 83 3.80 4.51 -17.06
N ILE A 84 2.73 3.72 -17.14
CA ILE A 84 2.20 2.96 -15.99
C ILE A 84 3.23 1.94 -15.51
N ILE A 85 3.87 1.21 -16.42
CA ILE A 85 4.90 0.22 -16.07
C ILE A 85 6.10 0.93 -15.44
N GLU A 86 6.63 1.96 -16.08
CA GLU A 86 7.81 2.68 -15.60
C GLU A 86 7.54 3.33 -14.23
N TYR A 87 6.41 4.01 -14.08
CA TYR A 87 6.00 4.61 -12.82
C TYR A 87 5.90 3.56 -11.69
N SER A 88 5.28 2.41 -11.98
CA SER A 88 5.17 1.31 -11.03
C SER A 88 6.53 0.74 -10.63
N MET A 89 7.48 0.64 -11.57
CA MET A 89 8.85 0.21 -11.25
C MET A 89 9.56 1.18 -10.30
N TRP A 90 9.37 2.49 -10.48
CA TRP A 90 9.91 3.50 -9.57
C TRP A 90 9.23 3.44 -8.18
N ILE A 91 7.91 3.24 -8.11
CA ILE A 91 7.23 3.02 -6.82
C ILE A 91 7.86 1.83 -6.08
N GLU A 92 8.00 0.68 -6.75
CA GLU A 92 8.56 -0.52 -6.13
C GLU A 92 9.99 -0.30 -5.64
N LEU A 93 10.83 0.43 -6.41
CA LEU A 93 12.19 0.76 -6.00
C LEU A 93 12.22 1.65 -4.75
N PHE A 94 11.47 2.74 -4.77
CA PHE A 94 11.45 3.69 -3.65
C PHE A 94 10.83 3.07 -2.40
N TYR A 95 9.72 2.36 -2.56
CA TYR A 95 9.08 1.68 -1.46
C TYR A 95 9.96 0.57 -0.88
N TYR A 96 10.61 -0.25 -1.72
CA TYR A 96 11.57 -1.25 -1.26
C TYR A 96 12.68 -0.63 -0.41
N GLY A 97 13.30 0.44 -0.90
CA GLY A 97 14.37 1.14 -0.16
C GLY A 97 13.88 1.73 1.15
N TYR A 98 12.76 2.43 1.12
CA TYR A 98 12.10 3.02 2.28
C TYR A 98 11.70 1.95 3.31
N HIS A 99 10.96 0.93 2.89
CA HIS A 99 10.48 -0.14 3.76
C HIS A 99 11.62 -0.92 4.42
N ARG A 100 12.68 -1.23 3.64
CA ARG A 100 13.88 -1.87 4.18
C ARG A 100 14.60 -0.98 5.19
N LEU A 101 14.64 0.34 4.98
CA LEU A 101 15.17 1.30 5.94
C LEU A 101 14.37 1.29 7.25
N LEU A 102 13.04 1.24 7.16
CA LEU A 102 12.15 1.17 8.34
C LEU A 102 12.40 -0.08 9.19
N HIS A 103 12.89 -1.17 8.58
CA HIS A 103 13.29 -2.38 9.32
C HIS A 103 14.65 -2.31 9.97
N THR A 104 15.37 -1.17 9.92
CA THR A 104 16.54 -0.94 10.77
C THR A 104 16.10 -0.59 12.20
N THR A 105 16.93 -0.95 13.19
CA THR A 105 16.57 -0.92 14.62
C THR A 105 15.91 0.38 15.07
N ASN A 106 16.48 1.53 14.72
CA ASN A 106 15.99 2.81 15.22
C ASN A 106 14.65 3.21 14.59
N TRP A 107 14.51 3.10 13.27
CA TRP A 107 13.30 3.48 12.55
C TRP A 107 12.14 2.51 12.81
N TYR A 108 12.46 1.22 12.98
CA TYR A 108 11.46 0.22 13.33
C TYR A 108 10.72 0.59 14.61
N TYR A 109 11.44 0.77 15.71
CA TYR A 109 10.82 1.08 17.00
C TYR A 109 10.19 2.47 17.06
N LEU A 110 10.69 3.43 16.27
CA LEU A 110 10.17 4.79 16.29
C LEU A 110 8.81 4.91 15.60
N ILE A 111 8.64 4.29 14.42
CA ILE A 111 7.46 4.52 13.58
C ILE A 111 6.83 3.23 13.03
N HIS A 112 7.61 2.22 12.61
CA HIS A 112 7.11 1.09 11.85
C HIS A 112 6.54 -0.06 12.70
N VAL A 113 6.90 -0.13 13.98
CA VAL A 113 6.35 -1.10 14.95
C VAL A 113 4.82 -1.03 15.05
N HIS A 114 4.22 0.14 14.80
CA HIS A 114 2.77 0.31 14.81
C HIS A 114 2.10 -0.48 13.69
N HIS A 115 2.74 -0.54 12.50
CA HIS A 115 2.28 -1.34 11.37
C HIS A 115 2.47 -2.84 11.63
N HIS A 116 3.59 -3.22 12.22
CA HIS A 116 3.91 -4.60 12.59
C HIS A 116 3.32 -5.09 13.92
N LYS A 117 2.33 -4.37 14.48
CA LYS A 117 1.67 -4.75 15.73
C LYS A 117 1.05 -6.15 15.66
N ASN A 118 0.44 -6.50 14.53
CA ASN A 118 -0.18 -7.79 14.28
C ASN A 118 0.73 -8.64 13.38
N ARG A 119 1.05 -9.87 13.82
CA ARG A 119 1.78 -10.84 13.00
C ARG A 119 0.86 -11.50 11.96
N HIS A 120 -0.36 -11.83 12.39
CA HIS A 120 -1.41 -12.30 11.47
C HIS A 120 -2.25 -11.10 11.07
N VAL A 121 -2.13 -10.71 9.83
CA VAL A 121 -2.71 -9.47 9.30
C VAL A 121 -3.98 -9.72 8.50
N TYR A 122 -4.83 -8.71 8.53
CA TYR A 122 -6.08 -8.63 7.75
C TYR A 122 -6.10 -7.30 6.98
N PRO A 123 -6.88 -7.18 5.90
CA PRO A 123 -6.91 -5.95 5.09
C PRO A 123 -7.09 -4.66 5.87
N ILE A 124 -7.87 -4.65 6.95
CA ILE A 124 -8.06 -3.47 7.81
C ILE A 124 -6.77 -3.02 8.50
N ASP A 125 -5.82 -3.94 8.72
CA ASP A 125 -4.55 -3.64 9.40
C ASP A 125 -3.63 -2.74 8.56
N THR A 126 -3.89 -2.60 7.25
CA THR A 126 -3.26 -1.57 6.38
C THR A 126 -3.38 -0.18 6.99
N LEU A 127 -4.49 0.11 7.71
CA LEU A 127 -4.72 1.37 8.38
C LEU A 127 -4.09 1.45 9.78
N SER A 128 -3.43 0.38 10.25
CA SER A 128 -2.68 0.37 11.52
C SER A 128 -1.26 0.88 11.26
N ILE A 129 -1.10 2.19 11.14
CA ILE A 129 0.15 2.82 10.71
C ILE A 129 0.39 4.12 11.50
N HIS A 130 1.66 4.44 11.75
CA HIS A 130 2.05 5.73 12.32
C HIS A 130 2.02 6.81 11.23
N TRP A 131 1.65 8.05 11.55
CA TRP A 131 1.50 9.13 10.56
C TRP A 131 2.81 9.43 9.77
N LEU A 132 3.98 9.34 10.40
CA LEU A 132 5.27 9.48 9.69
C LEU A 132 5.53 8.33 8.71
N ASP A 133 5.04 7.13 9.02
CA ASP A 133 5.16 5.98 8.14
C ASP A 133 4.24 6.13 6.92
N SER A 134 2.99 6.56 7.14
CA SER A 134 2.07 6.86 6.03
C SER A 134 2.58 8.01 5.16
N THR A 135 3.14 9.08 5.75
CA THR A 135 3.77 10.17 4.98
C THR A 135 4.90 9.64 4.09
N GLY A 136 5.82 8.83 4.65
CA GLY A 136 6.91 8.25 3.88
C GLY A 136 6.42 7.32 2.78
N MET A 137 5.43 6.48 3.05
CA MET A 137 4.77 5.65 2.04
C MET A 137 4.17 6.50 0.90
N ILE A 138 3.42 7.55 1.23
CA ILE A 138 2.84 8.48 0.23
C ILE A 138 3.94 9.12 -0.61
N LEU A 139 5.05 9.52 0.00
CA LEU A 139 6.19 10.08 -0.73
C LEU A 139 6.77 9.09 -1.73
N THR A 140 6.85 7.79 -1.41
CA THR A 140 7.30 6.78 -2.38
C THR A 140 6.34 6.59 -3.55
N LEU A 141 5.04 6.80 -3.34
CA LEU A 141 4.01 6.70 -4.39
C LEU A 141 4.05 7.89 -5.36
N ILE A 142 4.41 9.09 -4.89
CA ILE A 142 4.40 10.31 -5.72
C ILE A 142 5.78 10.68 -6.29
N ALA A 143 6.87 10.22 -5.69
CA ALA A 143 8.23 10.52 -6.15
C ALA A 143 8.50 10.16 -7.63
N PRO A 144 7.89 9.12 -8.23
CA PRO A 144 8.07 8.83 -9.65
C PRO A 144 7.66 9.96 -10.60
N LEU A 145 6.83 10.93 -10.17
CA LEU A 145 6.48 12.13 -10.96
C LEU A 145 7.69 12.98 -11.38
N TRP A 146 8.82 12.84 -10.67
CA TRP A 146 10.07 13.50 -11.07
C TRP A 146 10.75 12.86 -12.28
N PHE A 147 10.37 11.65 -12.65
CA PHE A 147 11.02 10.85 -13.69
C PHE A 147 10.06 10.50 -14.84
N VAL A 148 8.76 10.32 -14.51
CA VAL A 148 7.74 9.86 -15.48
C VAL A 148 6.61 10.86 -15.56
N GLN A 149 6.40 11.39 -16.74
CA GLN A 149 5.26 12.30 -17.02
C GLN A 149 4.01 11.48 -17.27
N VAL A 150 3.16 11.37 -16.29
CA VAL A 150 1.84 10.74 -16.37
C VAL A 150 0.75 11.81 -16.44
N ASN A 151 -0.31 11.52 -17.17
CA ASN A 151 -1.51 12.33 -17.12
C ASN A 151 -2.43 11.87 -15.97
N GLN A 152 -3.52 12.62 -15.76
CA GLN A 152 -4.44 12.42 -14.65
C GLN A 152 -4.98 10.98 -14.54
N TRP A 153 -5.47 10.41 -15.64
CA TRP A 153 -6.09 9.08 -15.58
C TRP A 153 -5.05 7.96 -15.39
N GLU A 154 -3.84 8.10 -15.93
CA GLU A 154 -2.73 7.18 -15.70
C GLU A 154 -2.35 7.16 -14.21
N HIS A 155 -2.21 8.36 -13.64
CA HIS A 155 -1.95 8.51 -12.20
C HIS A 155 -3.06 7.90 -11.34
N ASP A 156 -4.34 8.13 -11.71
CA ASP A 156 -5.48 7.58 -10.97
C ASP A 156 -5.52 6.06 -11.00
N ILE A 157 -5.24 5.43 -12.15
CA ILE A 157 -5.14 3.98 -12.28
C ILE A 157 -4.00 3.43 -11.41
N ILE A 158 -2.85 4.08 -11.43
CA ILE A 158 -1.70 3.67 -10.61
C ILE A 158 -2.08 3.75 -9.13
N MET A 159 -2.60 4.90 -8.67
CA MET A 159 -3.00 5.08 -7.27
C MET A 159 -4.10 4.11 -6.86
N PHE A 160 -5.12 3.90 -7.69
CA PHE A 160 -6.16 2.92 -7.46
C PHE A 160 -5.58 1.50 -7.27
N THR A 161 -4.64 1.12 -8.14
CA THR A 161 -4.00 -0.21 -8.09
C THR A 161 -3.19 -0.39 -6.81
N TYR A 162 -2.35 0.59 -6.46
CA TYR A 162 -1.50 0.50 -5.27
C TYR A 162 -2.31 0.60 -3.97
N LEU A 163 -3.32 1.45 -3.89
CA LEU A 163 -4.20 1.54 -2.72
C LEU A 163 -5.04 0.27 -2.54
N THR A 164 -5.60 -0.29 -3.61
CA THR A 164 -6.31 -1.58 -3.56
C THR A 164 -5.35 -2.69 -3.14
N GLY A 165 -4.15 -2.72 -3.74
CA GLY A 165 -3.10 -3.67 -3.43
C GLY A 165 -2.62 -3.57 -1.98
N ALA A 166 -2.54 -2.38 -1.40
CA ALA A 166 -2.18 -2.18 0.00
C ALA A 166 -3.12 -2.93 0.96
N PHE A 167 -4.44 -2.85 0.72
CA PHE A 167 -5.40 -3.63 1.50
C PHE A 167 -5.26 -5.14 1.23
N LEU A 168 -5.13 -5.53 -0.02
CA LEU A 168 -5.11 -6.95 -0.40
C LEU A 168 -3.78 -7.64 -0.06
N SER A 169 -2.68 -6.92 0.06
CA SER A 169 -1.39 -7.46 0.51
C SER A 169 -1.42 -8.00 1.94
N HIS A 170 -2.34 -7.45 2.78
CA HIS A 170 -2.66 -7.96 4.12
C HIS A 170 -3.67 -9.12 4.10
N SER A 171 -3.90 -9.71 2.93
CA SER A 171 -4.70 -10.92 2.75
C SER A 171 -3.85 -11.98 2.04
N LYS A 172 -4.39 -13.20 1.90
CA LYS A 172 -3.74 -14.28 1.13
C LYS A 172 -4.28 -14.39 -0.31
N ILE A 173 -5.09 -13.42 -0.78
CA ILE A 173 -5.80 -13.52 -2.07
C ILE A 173 -4.82 -13.50 -3.25
N PHE A 174 -3.85 -12.57 -3.24
CA PHE A 174 -2.84 -12.44 -4.31
C PHE A 174 -1.45 -12.89 -3.87
N GLY A 175 -1.39 -13.86 -2.97
CA GLY A 175 -0.17 -14.36 -2.39
C GLY A 175 0.01 -13.87 -0.95
N ASP A 176 0.93 -14.50 -0.26
CA ASP A 176 1.16 -14.34 1.18
C ASP A 176 2.43 -13.54 1.51
N LYS A 177 3.10 -12.97 0.51
CA LYS A 177 4.44 -12.36 0.68
C LYS A 177 4.48 -11.29 1.75
N HIS A 178 3.51 -10.37 1.75
CA HIS A 178 3.47 -9.32 2.74
C HIS A 178 2.99 -9.83 4.11
N ALA A 179 2.08 -10.81 4.14
CA ALA A 179 1.71 -11.49 5.37
C ALA A 179 2.92 -12.23 5.99
N ILE A 180 3.72 -12.93 5.18
CA ILE A 180 4.98 -13.54 5.60
C ILE A 180 5.98 -12.48 6.08
N HIS A 181 6.02 -11.31 5.43
CA HIS A 181 6.84 -10.21 5.87
C HIS A 181 6.48 -9.77 7.31
N HIS A 182 5.20 -9.63 7.64
CA HIS A 182 4.74 -9.34 9.01
C HIS A 182 5.12 -10.42 10.04
N GLU A 183 5.20 -11.67 9.60
CA GLU A 183 5.61 -12.79 10.48
C GLU A 183 7.12 -12.84 10.71
N ARG A 184 7.93 -12.59 9.65
CA ARG A 184 9.38 -12.84 9.61
C ARG A 184 10.25 -11.59 9.66
N PHE A 185 9.73 -10.42 9.33
CA PHE A 185 10.38 -9.09 9.39
C PHE A 185 11.55 -8.84 8.44
N LYS A 186 12.24 -9.86 7.94
CA LYS A 186 13.52 -9.73 7.22
C LYS A 186 13.45 -10.15 5.75
N CYS A 187 12.26 -10.18 5.16
CA CYS A 187 12.04 -10.58 3.77
C CYS A 187 10.84 -9.86 3.18
N ASN A 188 10.73 -9.87 1.84
CA ASN A 188 9.56 -9.39 1.09
C ASN A 188 9.22 -7.91 1.36
N TYR A 189 10.18 -7.01 1.08
CA TYR A 189 10.04 -5.57 1.34
C TYR A 189 9.33 -4.81 0.22
N CYS A 190 9.17 -5.39 -0.99
CA CYS A 190 8.44 -4.77 -2.09
C CYS A 190 6.97 -4.55 -1.76
N PHE A 191 6.33 -3.59 -2.43
CA PHE A 191 4.94 -3.26 -2.18
C PHE A 191 3.99 -4.31 -2.80
N LEU A 192 3.94 -4.39 -4.13
CA LEU A 192 3.08 -5.34 -4.85
C LEU A 192 3.90 -6.35 -5.65
N PHE A 193 4.93 -5.89 -6.34
CA PHE A 193 5.70 -6.70 -7.28
C PHE A 193 7.09 -7.00 -6.72
N PRO A 194 7.45 -8.27 -6.45
CA PRO A 194 8.68 -8.64 -5.76
C PRO A 194 9.94 -8.53 -6.64
N VAL A 195 10.02 -7.51 -7.48
CA VAL A 195 11.13 -7.32 -8.43
C VAL A 195 12.43 -7.06 -7.69
N PHE A 196 12.42 -6.11 -6.76
CA PHE A 196 13.61 -5.73 -6.00
C PHE A 196 13.92 -6.72 -4.87
N ASP A 197 12.91 -7.40 -4.31
CA ASP A 197 13.18 -8.52 -3.41
C ASP A 197 13.98 -9.63 -4.10
N ARG A 198 13.62 -9.96 -5.35
CA ARG A 198 14.37 -10.93 -6.15
C ARG A 198 15.77 -10.42 -6.50
N ALA A 199 15.88 -9.15 -6.93
CA ALA A 199 17.16 -8.55 -7.33
C ALA A 199 18.16 -8.46 -6.17
N PHE A 200 17.68 -8.22 -4.94
CA PHE A 200 18.51 -8.05 -3.76
C PHE A 200 18.51 -9.26 -2.81
N GLY A 201 17.91 -10.39 -3.22
CA GLY A 201 17.91 -11.64 -2.46
C GLY A 201 17.14 -11.58 -1.14
N THR A 202 16.09 -10.74 -1.06
CA THR A 202 15.25 -10.59 0.13
C THR A 202 13.89 -11.28 0.03
N THR A 203 13.68 -12.13 -1.00
CA THR A 203 12.51 -12.98 -1.09
C THR A 203 12.54 -14.10 -0.05
N THR A 204 11.37 -14.52 0.43
CA THR A 204 11.25 -15.74 1.25
C THR A 204 11.80 -16.94 0.47
N PRO A 205 12.66 -17.79 1.06
CA PRO A 205 13.10 -19.04 0.45
C PRO A 205 11.92 -19.95 0.13
N ILE A 206 11.96 -20.60 -1.04
CA ILE A 206 10.88 -21.48 -1.54
C ILE A 206 10.64 -22.68 -0.59
N ALA A 207 11.70 -23.17 0.09
CA ALA A 207 11.62 -24.30 1.01
C ALA A 207 10.74 -24.07 2.23
N ASP A 208 10.52 -22.79 2.60
CA ASP A 208 9.74 -22.44 3.80
C ASP A 208 8.24 -22.23 3.51
N SER A 209 7.83 -22.31 2.24
CA SER A 209 6.42 -22.13 1.86
C SER A 209 5.58 -23.42 2.01
N ASP A 210 6.21 -24.58 2.11
CA ASP A 210 5.53 -25.88 2.20
C ASP A 210 5.34 -26.39 3.64
N GLU A 211 6.16 -25.95 4.60
CA GLU A 211 6.03 -26.41 6.00
C GLU A 211 4.83 -25.80 6.74
N SER A 212 4.24 -24.70 6.25
CA SER A 212 3.05 -24.07 6.87
C SER A 212 1.72 -24.73 6.47
N LYS A 213 1.75 -25.81 5.68
CA LYS A 213 0.55 -26.53 5.21
C LYS A 213 0.22 -27.82 5.95
N THR A 214 1.01 -28.14 6.99
CA THR A 214 0.79 -29.35 7.79
C THR A 214 0.65 -29.03 9.27
N ASP A 215 -0.45 -28.31 9.65
CA ASP A 215 -1.03 -28.37 10.99
C ASP A 215 -2.50 -27.91 10.94
#